data_a11995ffb45d6d1b48a7bfe2722f31ab
#
_entry.id   a11995ffb45d6d1b48a7bfe2722f31ab
#
_cell.length_a   1.000
_cell.length_b   1.000
_cell.length_c   1.000
_cell.angle_alpha   90.00
_cell.angle_beta   90.00
_cell.angle_gamma   90.00
#
_symmetry.space_group_name_H-M   'P 1'
#
loop_
_entity.id
_entity.type
_entity.pdbx_description
1 polymer ?
#
loop_
_entity_poly.entity_id
_entity_poly.type
_entity_poly.pdbx_seq_one_letter_code
_entity_poly.pdbx_strand_id
1 'polypeptide(L)'
;KQKTAYEISACLVGSEMCIRDSTKGEAGSGNIVEAVRHMRQLQSEIKSLTTLNDEELMAKAKNLGAPYELVSSISKTGKLPVPNFAAGGVATPADASLMMQLGAETVFVGSGIYKSEDPASRAKAIVSAVTFFNDPKKLAEVSNDLKDAMEGIDISEIPKEKRLQERGW
;
A
#
# COMPACT_ATOMS: atom_id res chain seq x y z
N LYS A 1 15.33 1.10 -11.12
CA LYS A 1 14.51 0.02 -11.72
C LYS A 1 13.69 -0.58 -10.60
N GLN A 2 12.38 -0.34 -10.65
CA GLN A 2 11.43 -0.77 -9.62
C GLN A 2 11.14 -2.26 -9.78
N LYS A 3 11.12 -2.96 -8.64
CA LYS A 3 11.05 -4.42 -8.56
C LYS A 3 9.64 -4.95 -8.19
N THR A 4 8.58 -4.23 -8.53
CA THR A 4 7.22 -4.52 -8.07
C THR A 4 6.74 -5.93 -8.41
N ALA A 5 7.12 -6.46 -9.57
CA ALA A 5 6.69 -7.80 -9.99
C ALA A 5 7.48 -8.94 -9.35
N TYR A 6 8.74 -8.72 -9.00
CA TYR A 6 9.55 -9.73 -8.30
C TYR A 6 9.10 -9.89 -6.85
N GLU A 7 8.68 -8.80 -6.22
CA GLU A 7 8.11 -8.83 -4.88
C GLU A 7 6.76 -9.53 -4.85
N ILE A 8 5.92 -9.33 -5.87
CA ILE A 8 4.65 -10.06 -6.05
C ILE A 8 4.89 -11.56 -6.17
N SER A 9 5.88 -12.00 -6.95
CA SER A 9 6.18 -13.43 -7.13
C SER A 9 6.89 -14.04 -5.91
N ALA A 10 7.70 -13.27 -5.17
CA ALA A 10 8.39 -13.74 -3.97
C ALA A 10 7.44 -13.94 -2.78
N CYS A 11 6.38 -13.14 -2.67
CA CYS A 11 5.33 -13.36 -1.66
C CYS A 11 4.51 -14.63 -1.91
N LEU A 12 4.49 -15.16 -3.13
CA LEU A 12 3.79 -16.38 -3.48
C LEU A 12 4.60 -17.67 -3.22
N VAL A 13 5.90 -17.55 -2.98
CA VAL A 13 6.82 -18.68 -2.83
C VAL A 13 7.41 -18.74 -1.43
N GLY A 14 6.64 -19.14 -0.43
CA GLY A 14 7.34 -19.56 0.75
C GLY A 14 6.79 -19.38 2.13
N SER A 15 5.55 -18.98 2.33
CA SER A 15 4.94 -19.19 3.63
C SER A 15 3.44 -19.41 3.51
N GLU A 16 2.99 -20.57 3.93
CA GLU A 16 1.56 -20.91 4.06
C GLU A 16 0.79 -19.98 5.02
N MET A 17 1.48 -19.05 5.69
CA MET A 17 0.88 -18.20 6.73
C MET A 17 0.56 -16.77 6.32
N CYS A 18 0.98 -16.29 5.15
CA CYS A 18 0.71 -14.91 4.73
C CYS A 18 0.47 -14.81 3.24
N ILE A 19 -0.69 -15.26 2.77
CA ILE A 19 -1.13 -15.04 1.40
C ILE A 19 -1.60 -13.58 1.27
N ARG A 20 -0.66 -12.66 1.17
CA ARG A 20 -0.90 -11.24 0.97
C ARG A 20 0.28 -10.60 0.26
N ASP A 21 0.00 -9.51 -0.41
CA ASP A 21 1.02 -8.60 -0.92
C ASP A 21 0.98 -7.27 -0.14
N SER A 22 2.02 -6.47 -0.22
CA SER A 22 2.04 -5.15 0.39
C SER A 22 2.82 -4.14 -0.43
N THR A 23 2.20 -2.99 -0.67
CA THR A 23 2.92 -1.80 -1.11
C THR A 23 3.48 -1.10 0.11
N LYS A 24 4.75 -0.75 0.08
CA LYS A 24 5.42 -0.17 1.23
C LYS A 24 6.01 1.20 0.91
N GLY A 25 5.45 2.23 1.53
CA GLY A 25 6.04 3.55 1.55
C GLY A 25 7.15 3.68 2.58
N GLU A 26 7.43 4.89 3.05
CA GLU A 26 8.48 5.15 4.04
C GLU A 26 7.96 4.91 5.46
N ALA A 27 8.26 3.74 6.00
CA ALA A 27 7.82 3.34 7.34
C ALA A 27 8.49 4.18 8.42
N GLY A 28 7.70 4.61 9.41
CA GLY A 28 8.20 5.40 10.54
C GLY A 28 8.25 6.90 10.29
N SER A 29 7.93 7.36 9.08
CA SER A 29 7.95 8.78 8.71
C SER A 29 6.69 9.56 9.11
N GLY A 30 5.54 8.87 9.32
CA GLY A 30 4.25 9.58 9.45
C GLY A 30 3.84 10.35 8.19
N ASN A 31 4.46 10.05 7.05
CA ASN A 31 4.24 10.70 5.77
C ASN A 31 3.85 9.65 4.72
N ILE A 32 2.63 9.78 4.21
CA ILE A 32 1.99 8.78 3.34
C ILE A 32 2.36 8.93 1.86
N VAL A 33 3.09 9.98 1.47
CA VAL A 33 3.34 10.34 0.06
C VAL A 33 3.90 9.17 -0.74
N GLU A 34 4.90 8.44 -0.22
CA GLU A 34 5.48 7.30 -0.93
C GLU A 34 4.52 6.10 -1.03
N ALA A 35 3.72 5.85 0.00
CA ALA A 35 2.69 4.80 -0.05
C ALA A 35 1.64 5.11 -1.13
N VAL A 36 1.21 6.37 -1.23
CA VAL A 36 0.30 6.84 -2.28
C VAL A 36 0.91 6.68 -3.67
N ARG A 37 2.19 7.05 -3.83
CA ARG A 37 2.92 6.91 -5.10
C ARG A 37 2.98 5.44 -5.54
N HIS A 38 3.35 4.54 -4.65
CA HIS A 38 3.45 3.12 -4.93
C HIS A 38 2.09 2.50 -5.26
N MET A 39 1.04 2.86 -4.50
CA MET A 39 -0.31 2.35 -4.77
C MET A 39 -0.82 2.80 -6.15
N ARG A 40 -0.65 4.07 -6.49
CA ARG A 40 -1.03 4.60 -7.81
C ARG A 40 -0.28 3.91 -8.94
N GLN A 41 1.01 3.64 -8.73
CA GLN A 41 1.80 2.90 -9.71
C GLN A 41 1.29 1.47 -9.88
N LEU A 42 1.07 0.73 -8.79
CA LEU A 42 0.53 -0.62 -8.82
C LEU A 42 -0.81 -0.67 -9.58
N GLN A 43 -1.74 0.22 -9.25
CA GLN A 43 -3.04 0.29 -9.91
C GLN A 43 -2.91 0.62 -11.41
N SER A 44 -1.98 1.51 -11.77
CA SER A 44 -1.70 1.84 -13.17
C SER A 44 -1.12 0.64 -13.93
N GLU A 45 -0.22 -0.13 -13.30
CA GLU A 45 0.36 -1.33 -13.90
C GLU A 45 -0.71 -2.41 -14.09
N ILE A 46 -1.55 -2.68 -13.08
CA ILE A 46 -2.67 -3.62 -13.20
C ILE A 46 -3.59 -3.20 -14.34
N LYS A 47 -3.97 -1.92 -14.37
CA LYS A 47 -4.83 -1.39 -15.44
C LYS A 47 -4.19 -1.55 -16.82
N SER A 48 -2.89 -1.35 -16.94
CA SER A 48 -2.19 -1.53 -18.23
C SER A 48 -2.28 -2.98 -18.72
N LEU A 49 -2.21 -3.96 -17.82
CA LEU A 49 -2.32 -5.38 -18.19
C LEU A 49 -3.70 -5.73 -18.77
N THR A 50 -4.77 -5.08 -18.30
CA THR A 50 -6.13 -5.38 -18.77
C THR A 50 -6.40 -4.94 -20.22
N THR A 51 -5.51 -4.16 -20.82
CA THR A 51 -5.63 -3.66 -22.20
C THR A 51 -4.73 -4.38 -23.21
N LEU A 52 -3.85 -5.26 -22.75
CA LEU A 52 -2.91 -5.99 -23.60
C LEU A 52 -3.52 -7.26 -24.20
N ASN A 53 -3.10 -7.59 -25.43
CA ASN A 53 -3.39 -8.89 -26.04
C ASN A 53 -2.43 -9.97 -25.50
N ASP A 54 -2.67 -11.24 -25.87
CA ASP A 54 -1.91 -12.38 -25.34
C ASP A 54 -0.41 -12.34 -25.68
N GLU A 55 -0.03 -11.85 -26.87
CA GLU A 55 1.39 -11.72 -27.25
C GLU A 55 2.10 -10.65 -26.43
N GLU A 56 1.44 -9.52 -26.26
CA GLU A 56 1.93 -8.43 -25.42
C GLU A 56 2.02 -8.84 -23.95
N LEU A 57 1.06 -9.63 -23.45
CA LEU A 57 1.10 -10.19 -22.10
C LEU A 57 2.27 -11.13 -21.89
N MET A 58 2.62 -11.97 -22.89
CA MET A 58 3.80 -12.84 -22.84
C MET A 58 5.09 -12.00 -22.74
N ALA A 59 5.20 -10.97 -23.57
CA ALA A 59 6.34 -10.06 -23.53
C ALA A 59 6.44 -9.32 -22.19
N LYS A 60 5.28 -8.86 -21.68
CA LYS A 60 5.21 -8.18 -20.39
C LYS A 60 5.57 -9.09 -19.24
N ALA A 61 5.08 -10.33 -19.21
CA ALA A 61 5.42 -11.34 -18.21
C ALA A 61 6.93 -11.60 -18.16
N LYS A 62 7.57 -11.75 -19.32
CA LYS A 62 9.01 -11.91 -19.44
C LYS A 62 9.77 -10.69 -18.89
N ASN A 63 9.32 -9.48 -19.21
CA ASN A 63 9.94 -8.25 -18.74
C ASN A 63 9.80 -8.05 -17.22
N LEU A 64 8.68 -8.52 -16.66
CA LEU A 64 8.42 -8.50 -15.23
C LEU A 64 9.12 -9.64 -14.47
N GLY A 65 9.61 -10.67 -15.17
CA GLY A 65 10.13 -11.88 -14.54
C GLY A 65 9.06 -12.69 -13.81
N ALA A 66 7.80 -12.56 -14.23
CA ALA A 66 6.64 -13.18 -13.59
C ALA A 66 6.07 -14.34 -14.43
N PRO A 67 5.47 -15.36 -13.80
CA PRO A 67 4.78 -16.44 -14.54
C PRO A 67 3.66 -15.88 -15.42
N TYR A 68 3.57 -16.37 -16.66
CA TYR A 68 2.56 -15.90 -17.62
C TYR A 68 1.13 -16.10 -17.11
N GLU A 69 0.85 -17.24 -16.47
CA GLU A 69 -0.46 -17.58 -15.92
C GLU A 69 -0.92 -16.55 -14.89
N LEU A 70 0.01 -16.05 -14.07
CA LEU A 70 -0.27 -15.01 -13.07
C LEU A 70 -0.61 -13.68 -13.77
N VAL A 71 0.20 -13.26 -14.74
CA VAL A 71 -0.03 -12.02 -15.49
C VAL A 71 -1.34 -12.09 -16.28
N SER A 72 -1.63 -13.22 -16.91
CA SER A 72 -2.89 -13.47 -17.62
C SER A 72 -4.10 -13.46 -16.69
N SER A 73 -3.98 -14.01 -15.47
CA SER A 73 -5.04 -13.96 -14.47
C SER A 73 -5.32 -12.53 -14.04
N ILE A 74 -4.28 -11.73 -13.77
CA ILE A 74 -4.42 -10.32 -13.40
C ILE A 74 -5.03 -9.50 -14.54
N SER A 75 -4.62 -9.77 -15.79
CA SER A 75 -5.21 -9.12 -16.98
C SER A 75 -6.71 -9.35 -17.07
N LYS A 76 -7.18 -10.58 -16.83
CA LYS A 76 -8.59 -10.95 -16.91
C LYS A 76 -9.43 -10.43 -15.74
N THR A 77 -8.86 -10.40 -14.54
CA THR A 77 -9.58 -10.02 -13.31
C THR A 77 -9.47 -8.56 -12.95
N GLY A 78 -8.42 -7.87 -13.43
CA GLY A 78 -8.08 -6.51 -13.03
C GLY A 78 -7.64 -6.40 -11.56
N LYS A 79 -7.27 -7.52 -10.93
CA LYS A 79 -6.92 -7.59 -9.50
C LYS A 79 -5.76 -8.55 -9.27
N LEU A 80 -5.00 -8.31 -8.20
CA LEU A 80 -4.06 -9.28 -7.70
C LEU A 80 -4.79 -10.51 -7.15
N PRO A 81 -4.20 -11.72 -7.23
CA PRO A 81 -4.82 -12.95 -6.71
C PRO A 81 -4.76 -13.04 -5.17
N VAL A 82 -4.11 -12.09 -4.54
CA VAL A 82 -3.94 -12.00 -3.09
C VAL A 82 -4.26 -10.58 -2.61
N PRO A 83 -4.76 -10.41 -1.38
CA PRO A 83 -5.03 -9.07 -0.84
C PRO A 83 -3.78 -8.20 -0.82
N ASN A 84 -3.92 -6.95 -1.27
CA ASN A 84 -2.85 -5.96 -1.22
C ASN A 84 -3.03 -5.01 -0.03
N PHE A 85 -2.03 -4.97 0.84
CA PHE A 85 -1.99 -4.13 2.03
C PHE A 85 -1.09 -2.91 1.78
N ALA A 86 -1.59 -1.72 2.08
CA ALA A 86 -0.76 -0.53 2.06
C ALA A 86 -0.04 -0.35 3.40
N ALA A 87 1.24 -0.01 3.34
CA ALA A 87 2.07 0.19 4.51
C ALA A 87 3.02 1.38 4.33
N GLY A 88 3.41 1.98 5.45
CA GLY A 88 4.40 3.07 5.48
C GLY A 88 3.78 4.46 5.44
N GLY A 89 3.96 5.21 6.52
CA GLY A 89 3.56 6.60 6.64
C GLY A 89 2.12 6.86 7.07
N VAL A 90 1.27 5.85 7.22
CA VAL A 90 -0.11 6.02 7.71
C VAL A 90 -0.09 6.47 9.17
N ALA A 91 -0.64 7.64 9.47
CA ALA A 91 -0.67 8.24 10.82
C ALA A 91 -2.07 8.70 11.24
N THR A 92 -2.97 8.93 10.30
CA THR A 92 -4.32 9.46 10.55
C THR A 92 -5.42 8.58 9.95
N PRO A 93 -6.68 8.72 10.40
CA PRO A 93 -7.84 8.09 9.75
C PRO A 93 -7.98 8.48 8.28
N ALA A 94 -7.67 9.74 7.94
CA ALA A 94 -7.71 10.23 6.56
C ALA A 94 -6.69 9.51 5.67
N ASP A 95 -5.46 9.27 6.16
CA ASP A 95 -4.45 8.50 5.45
C ASP A 95 -4.92 7.07 5.16
N ALA A 96 -5.49 6.41 6.17
CA ALA A 96 -6.00 5.06 6.03
C ALA A 96 -7.13 4.99 4.99
N SER A 97 -8.10 5.89 5.09
CA SER A 97 -9.19 6.02 4.12
C SER A 97 -8.69 6.29 2.70
N LEU A 98 -7.72 7.19 2.54
CA LEU A 98 -7.10 7.48 1.24
C LEU A 98 -6.49 6.23 0.60
N MET A 99 -5.76 5.43 1.37
CA MET A 99 -5.17 4.20 0.84
C MET A 99 -6.23 3.19 0.40
N MET A 100 -7.32 3.05 1.16
CA MET A 100 -8.46 2.21 0.77
C MET A 100 -9.10 2.71 -0.52
N GLN A 101 -9.32 4.03 -0.67
CA GLN A 101 -9.88 4.64 -1.89
C GLN A 101 -8.96 4.49 -3.10
N LEU A 102 -7.64 4.40 -2.89
CA LEU A 102 -6.66 4.13 -3.94
C LEU A 102 -6.57 2.64 -4.33
N GLY A 103 -7.34 1.78 -3.68
CA GLY A 103 -7.44 0.36 -4.04
C GLY A 103 -6.63 -0.59 -3.16
N ALA A 104 -6.12 -0.14 -2.01
CA ALA A 104 -5.65 -1.05 -0.98
C ALA A 104 -6.85 -1.82 -0.38
N GLU A 105 -6.64 -3.06 0.03
CA GLU A 105 -7.68 -3.86 0.69
C GLU A 105 -7.62 -3.75 2.20
N THR A 106 -6.49 -3.27 2.74
CA THR A 106 -6.34 -2.83 4.13
C THR A 106 -5.01 -2.07 4.30
N VAL A 107 -4.70 -1.66 5.53
CA VAL A 107 -3.47 -0.94 5.86
C VAL A 107 -2.71 -1.59 7.01
N PHE A 108 -1.38 -1.48 6.98
CA PHE A 108 -0.53 -1.74 8.13
C PHE A 108 -0.14 -0.42 8.78
N VAL A 109 -0.40 -0.29 10.06
CA VAL A 109 -0.07 0.91 10.83
C VAL A 109 0.72 0.54 12.08
N GLY A 110 1.89 1.11 12.22
CA GLY A 110 2.76 0.91 13.40
C GLY A 110 3.00 2.24 14.11
N SER A 111 4.08 2.93 13.75
CA SER A 111 4.48 4.19 14.39
C SER A 111 3.39 5.26 14.40
N GLY A 112 2.55 5.33 13.38
CA GLY A 112 1.44 6.28 13.34
C GLY A 112 0.42 6.10 14.47
N ILE A 113 0.30 4.89 15.03
CA ILE A 113 -0.48 4.63 16.24
C ILE A 113 0.40 4.85 17.47
N TYR A 114 1.51 4.14 17.59
CA TYR A 114 2.31 4.09 18.83
C TYR A 114 2.98 5.41 19.19
N LYS A 115 3.25 6.29 18.23
CA LYS A 115 3.83 7.63 18.45
C LYS A 115 2.78 8.75 18.49
N SER A 116 1.48 8.44 18.40
CA SER A 116 0.42 9.40 18.63
C SER A 116 0.24 9.67 20.12
N GLU A 117 -0.33 10.81 20.49
CA GLU A 117 -0.56 11.18 21.89
C GLU A 117 -1.55 10.23 22.59
N ASP A 118 -2.55 9.71 21.85
CA ASP A 118 -3.50 8.67 22.33
C ASP A 118 -3.56 7.51 21.34
N PRO A 119 -2.70 6.48 21.51
CA PRO A 119 -2.66 5.33 20.62
C PRO A 119 -3.95 4.52 20.57
N ALA A 120 -4.69 4.44 21.68
CA ALA A 120 -5.90 3.63 21.74
C ALA A 120 -7.04 4.25 20.90
N SER A 121 -7.28 5.55 21.07
CA SER A 121 -8.27 6.28 20.27
C SER A 121 -7.85 6.35 18.81
N ARG A 122 -6.57 6.58 18.52
CA ARG A 122 -6.01 6.59 17.18
C ARG A 122 -6.23 5.25 16.44
N ALA A 123 -5.95 4.15 17.10
CA ALA A 123 -6.16 2.82 16.54
C ALA A 123 -7.63 2.56 16.19
N LYS A 124 -8.56 2.87 17.10
CA LYS A 124 -10.01 2.74 16.87
C LYS A 124 -10.48 3.59 15.69
N ALA A 125 -10.01 4.83 15.61
CA ALA A 125 -10.37 5.75 14.53
C ALA A 125 -9.85 5.24 13.17
N ILE A 126 -8.62 4.73 13.09
CA ILE A 126 -8.05 4.15 11.87
C ILE A 126 -8.84 2.90 11.44
N VAL A 127 -9.17 2.00 12.36
CA VAL A 127 -9.99 0.82 12.05
C VAL A 127 -11.35 1.22 11.49
N SER A 128 -12.01 2.20 12.11
CA SER A 128 -13.28 2.74 11.61
C SER A 128 -13.13 3.38 10.23
N ALA A 129 -12.05 4.12 10.00
CA ALA A 129 -11.77 4.76 8.71
C ALA A 129 -11.53 3.73 7.59
N VAL A 130 -10.88 2.60 7.89
CA VAL A 130 -10.72 1.48 6.96
C VAL A 130 -12.06 0.84 6.65
N THR A 131 -12.91 0.65 7.67
CA THR A 131 -14.22 0.01 7.51
C THR A 131 -15.20 0.88 6.71
N PHE A 132 -15.19 2.18 6.95
CA PHE A 132 -16.13 3.16 6.38
C PHE A 132 -15.44 4.16 5.43
N PHE A 133 -14.42 3.73 4.70
CA PHE A 133 -13.55 4.60 3.90
C PHE A 133 -14.27 5.40 2.81
N ASN A 134 -15.48 5.00 2.39
CA ASN A 134 -16.33 5.69 1.43
C ASN A 134 -17.46 6.51 2.08
N ASP A 135 -17.54 6.57 3.41
CA ASP A 135 -18.53 7.37 4.12
C ASP A 135 -17.87 8.65 4.70
N PRO A 136 -18.04 9.81 4.02
CA PRO A 136 -17.39 11.05 4.47
C PRO A 136 -17.90 11.56 5.82
N LYS A 137 -19.17 11.25 6.17
CA LYS A 137 -19.72 11.65 7.48
C LYS A 137 -19.08 10.84 8.59
N LYS A 138 -18.93 9.53 8.38
CA LYS A 138 -18.27 8.66 9.35
C LYS A 138 -16.80 8.99 9.49
N LEU A 139 -16.12 9.31 8.39
CA LEU A 139 -14.73 9.75 8.42
C LEU A 139 -14.53 11.05 9.19
N ALA A 140 -15.42 12.02 9.02
CA ALA A 140 -15.40 13.25 9.80
C ALA A 140 -15.63 12.97 11.29
N GLU A 141 -16.63 12.15 11.64
CA GLU A 141 -16.93 11.76 13.02
C GLU A 141 -15.72 11.12 13.71
N VAL A 142 -15.10 10.12 13.10
CA VAL A 142 -13.97 9.39 13.71
C VAL A 142 -12.66 10.19 13.72
N SER A 143 -12.60 11.28 12.98
CA SER A 143 -11.45 12.19 12.97
C SER A 143 -11.57 13.33 13.99
N ASN A 144 -12.77 13.55 14.54
CA ASN A 144 -12.99 14.56 15.56
C ASN A 144 -12.41 14.11 16.91
N ASP A 145 -12.02 15.08 17.73
CA ASP A 145 -11.57 14.90 19.12
C ASP A 145 -10.37 13.94 19.28
N LEU A 146 -9.66 13.64 18.20
CA LEU A 146 -8.41 12.91 18.27
C LEU A 146 -7.29 13.87 18.70
N LYS A 147 -6.54 13.46 19.71
CA LYS A 147 -5.32 14.14 20.12
C LYS A 147 -4.26 14.13 19.01
N ASP A 148 -3.11 14.74 19.23
CA ASP A 148 -2.09 14.92 18.21
C ASP A 148 -1.66 13.61 17.58
N ALA A 149 -1.55 13.65 16.26
CA ALA A 149 -1.01 12.54 15.47
C ALA A 149 0.53 12.51 15.61
N MET A 150 1.11 11.40 15.21
CA MET A 150 2.55 11.35 14.99
C MET A 150 2.96 12.49 14.04
N GLU A 151 4.00 13.23 14.40
CA GLU A 151 4.59 14.26 13.55
C GLU A 151 5.17 13.61 12.27
N GLY A 152 4.82 14.18 11.13
CA GLY A 152 5.29 13.73 9.83
C GLY A 152 6.70 14.23 9.56
N ILE A 153 7.56 13.36 9.06
CA ILE A 153 8.92 13.70 8.63
C ILE A 153 8.92 13.91 7.13
N ASP A 154 9.52 15.00 6.65
CA ASP A 154 9.75 15.15 5.21
C ASP A 154 10.75 14.07 4.74
N ILE A 155 10.35 13.34 3.71
CA ILE A 155 11.17 12.24 3.17
C ILE A 155 12.49 12.77 2.61
N SER A 156 12.53 14.01 2.14
CA SER A 156 13.77 14.64 1.67
C SER A 156 14.81 14.85 2.76
N GLU A 157 14.38 14.96 4.02
CA GLU A 157 15.24 15.11 5.20
C GLU A 157 15.80 13.76 5.68
N ILE A 158 15.23 12.65 5.24
CA ILE A 158 15.74 11.32 5.59
C ILE A 158 16.99 11.03 4.74
N PRO A 159 18.15 10.73 5.34
CA PRO A 159 19.33 10.33 4.59
C PRO A 159 19.03 9.18 3.62
N LYS A 160 19.57 9.24 2.40
CA LYS A 160 19.29 8.26 1.34
C LYS A 160 19.50 6.82 1.79
N GLU A 161 20.58 6.57 2.50
CA GLU A 161 20.94 5.26 3.04
C GLU A 161 19.96 4.74 4.10
N LYS A 162 19.11 5.60 4.66
CA LYS A 162 18.09 5.24 5.64
C LYS A 162 16.68 5.10 5.03
N ARG A 163 16.48 5.60 3.81
CA ARG A 163 15.18 5.48 3.12
C ARG A 163 14.94 4.04 2.73
N LEU A 164 13.76 3.50 3.07
CA LEU A 164 13.40 2.12 2.76
C LEU A 164 13.34 1.86 1.26
N GLN A 165 12.85 2.83 0.49
CA GLN A 165 12.72 2.73 -0.96
C GLN A 165 14.07 2.73 -1.70
N GLU A 166 15.13 3.27 -1.10
CA GLU A 166 16.47 3.32 -1.68
C GLU A 166 17.39 2.20 -1.14
N ARG A 167 16.95 1.45 -0.15
CA ARG A 167 17.59 0.21 0.26
C ARG A 167 17.39 -0.85 -0.81
N GLY A 168 17.96 -0.60 -1.98
CA GLY A 168 17.96 -1.53 -3.09
C GLY A 168 18.86 -2.73 -2.76
N TRP A 169 18.44 -3.80 -3.26
CA TRP A 169 19.11 -5.10 -3.31
C TRP A 169 20.26 -5.04 -4.30
#